data_14538ea59d8ec9273fa0392b38cc3e11
#
_entry.id   14538ea59d8ec9273fa0392b38cc3e11
#
_cell.length_a   1.000
_cell.length_b   1.000
_cell.length_c   1.000
_cell.angle_alpha   90.00
_cell.angle_beta   90.00
_cell.angle_gamma   90.00
#
_symmetry.space_group_name_H-M   'P 1'
#
loop_
_entity.id
_entity.type
_entity.pdbx_description
1 polymer ?
#
loop_
_entity_poly.entity_id
_entity_poly.type
_entity_poly.pdbx_seq_one_letter_code
_entity_poly.pdbx_strand_id
1 'polypeptide(L)'
;MKITISKEEFEKYVLAATSSRCETYNQVLKQFENEYNYHISYCLGDDKFLSNESVTEALKRVVSIAAFLHSIPSLDLVITPTGFGVVSTQEVAPASRERVNALQDQLSLEYRRCIGKLIDCLRGEDWGITDVAKLRIPTLLYSVDLCDEYGLKYKSDEEYNTSLVNAAATDLLLRDVISDEYMEELLTDIRCCGGKADVNIIHRLRLLLVFAQTNNEKAYSQGLRQLINLLENNLTKYTTYAASTAHNNNTYVGFQNTKDSKAFVFVG
;
A
#
# COMPACT_ATOMS: atom_id res chain seq x y z
N MET A 1 20.86 -16.01 -3.85
CA MET A 1 20.91 -16.81 -2.59
C MET A 1 19.50 -17.34 -2.35
N LYS A 2 19.27 -18.65 -2.28
CA LYS A 2 17.93 -19.22 -2.10
C LYS A 2 17.55 -19.09 -0.61
N ILE A 3 16.46 -18.38 -0.28
CA ILE A 3 15.93 -18.36 1.10
C ILE A 3 15.37 -19.76 1.40
N THR A 4 15.78 -20.33 2.51
CA THR A 4 15.19 -21.56 3.05
C THR A 4 14.24 -21.18 4.17
N ILE A 5 13.00 -21.67 4.09
CA ILE A 5 11.98 -21.50 5.13
C ILE A 5 11.80 -22.84 5.80
N SER A 6 12.10 -22.96 7.08
CA SER A 6 11.90 -24.19 7.84
C SER A 6 10.41 -24.41 8.15
N LYS A 7 10.05 -25.63 8.57
CA LYS A 7 8.67 -25.93 9.00
C LYS A 7 8.26 -25.06 10.19
N GLU A 8 9.17 -24.90 11.16
CA GLU A 8 8.93 -24.09 12.36
C GLU A 8 8.72 -22.60 12.02
N GLU A 9 9.51 -22.07 11.08
CA GLU A 9 9.32 -20.70 10.58
C GLU A 9 7.97 -20.54 9.87
N PHE A 10 7.61 -21.48 8.99
CA PHE A 10 6.33 -21.47 8.29
C PHE A 10 5.14 -21.52 9.26
N GLU A 11 5.14 -22.45 10.24
CA GLU A 11 4.07 -22.56 11.24
C GLU A 11 3.99 -21.32 12.16
N LYS A 12 5.11 -20.66 12.43
CA LYS A 12 5.16 -19.37 13.15
C LYS A 12 4.46 -18.25 12.37
N TYR A 13 4.63 -18.22 11.04
CA TYR A 13 4.06 -17.16 10.20
C TYR A 13 2.61 -17.44 9.79
N VAL A 14 2.24 -18.72 9.66
CA VAL A 14 0.93 -19.17 9.19
C VAL A 14 0.26 -20.03 10.25
N LEU A 15 -0.30 -19.38 11.28
CA LEU A 15 -0.91 -20.09 12.42
C LEU A 15 -2.04 -21.03 12.00
N ALA A 16 -2.77 -20.70 10.92
CA ALA A 16 -3.84 -21.54 10.37
C ALA A 16 -3.32 -22.88 9.80
N ALA A 17 -2.03 -22.96 9.45
CA ALA A 17 -1.40 -24.16 8.91
C ALA A 17 -0.80 -25.07 9.98
N THR A 18 -0.87 -24.69 11.27
CA THR A 18 -0.35 -25.48 12.36
C THR A 18 -1.11 -26.79 12.47
N SER A 19 -0.46 -27.89 12.14
CA SER A 19 -1.01 -29.24 12.16
C SER A 19 -0.02 -30.22 12.77
N SER A 20 -0.52 -31.16 13.57
CA SER A 20 0.27 -32.31 14.02
C SER A 20 0.74 -33.22 12.86
N ARG A 21 0.13 -33.08 11.68
CA ARG A 21 0.48 -33.79 10.45
C ARG A 21 1.31 -32.88 9.57
N CYS A 22 2.55 -33.28 9.23
CA CYS A 22 3.49 -32.54 8.39
C CYS A 22 3.05 -32.28 6.93
N GLU A 23 1.87 -32.76 6.54
CA GLU A 23 1.41 -32.79 5.15
C GLU A 23 1.24 -31.41 4.54
N THR A 24 0.71 -30.44 5.30
CA THR A 24 0.44 -29.07 4.79
C THR A 24 1.74 -28.38 4.37
N TYR A 25 2.79 -28.40 5.21
CA TYR A 25 4.08 -27.80 4.87
C TYR A 25 4.66 -28.40 3.58
N ASN A 26 4.63 -29.74 3.44
CA ASN A 26 5.18 -30.42 2.25
C ASN A 26 4.38 -30.08 0.97
N GLN A 27 3.07 -29.86 1.07
CA GLN A 27 2.22 -29.46 -0.05
C GLN A 27 2.54 -28.02 -0.48
N VAL A 28 2.74 -27.12 0.48
CA VAL A 28 3.02 -25.70 0.23
C VAL A 28 4.47 -25.47 -0.21
N LEU A 29 5.40 -26.35 0.18
CA LEU A 29 6.85 -26.21 -0.11
C LEU A 29 7.16 -25.96 -1.59
N LYS A 30 6.38 -26.55 -2.50
CA LYS A 30 6.55 -26.37 -3.95
C LYS A 30 6.26 -24.96 -4.42
N GLN A 31 5.46 -24.19 -3.67
CA GLN A 31 5.10 -22.82 -4.02
C GLN A 31 6.14 -21.80 -3.53
N PHE A 32 6.97 -22.15 -2.54
CA PHE A 32 7.91 -21.18 -1.95
C PHE A 32 8.88 -20.58 -2.98
N GLU A 33 9.36 -21.37 -3.94
CA GLU A 33 10.29 -20.87 -4.95
C GLU A 33 9.62 -19.89 -5.91
N ASN A 34 8.37 -20.16 -6.31
CA ASN A 34 7.59 -19.29 -7.17
C ASN A 34 7.28 -17.98 -6.47
N GLU A 35 6.80 -18.04 -5.24
CA GLU A 35 6.48 -16.86 -4.43
C GLU A 35 7.74 -16.03 -4.12
N TYR A 36 8.84 -16.69 -3.81
CA TYR A 36 10.12 -16.02 -3.59
C TYR A 36 10.54 -15.22 -4.83
N ASN A 37 10.59 -15.85 -6.00
CA ASN A 37 11.00 -15.20 -7.24
C ASN A 37 10.04 -14.05 -7.62
N TYR A 38 8.75 -14.24 -7.42
CA TYR A 38 7.75 -13.21 -7.64
C TYR A 38 8.01 -11.99 -6.74
N HIS A 39 8.21 -12.19 -5.43
CA HIS A 39 8.35 -11.10 -4.47
C HIS A 39 9.72 -10.40 -4.55
N ILE A 40 10.79 -11.09 -4.97
CA ILE A 40 12.05 -10.42 -5.34
C ILE A 40 11.78 -9.39 -6.42
N SER A 41 11.16 -9.79 -7.52
CA SER A 41 10.85 -8.88 -8.63
C SER A 41 9.82 -7.82 -8.23
N TYR A 42 8.79 -8.21 -7.47
CA TYR A 42 7.66 -7.35 -7.13
C TYR A 42 8.00 -6.30 -6.06
N CYS A 43 8.77 -6.64 -5.03
CA CYS A 43 9.02 -5.75 -3.89
C CYS A 43 10.45 -5.21 -3.84
N LEU A 44 11.45 -6.05 -4.12
CA LEU A 44 12.86 -5.68 -3.98
C LEU A 44 13.43 -5.05 -5.25
N GLY A 45 13.17 -5.65 -6.40
CA GLY A 45 13.77 -5.30 -7.69
C GLY A 45 15.20 -5.81 -7.85
N ASP A 46 15.93 -6.10 -6.78
CA ASP A 46 17.32 -6.58 -6.77
C ASP A 46 17.59 -7.43 -5.53
N ASP A 47 18.32 -8.55 -5.71
CA ASP A 47 18.71 -9.46 -4.62
C ASP A 47 19.69 -8.84 -3.60
N LYS A 48 20.35 -7.74 -3.94
CA LYS A 48 21.29 -7.05 -3.03
C LYS A 48 20.66 -6.64 -1.70
N PHE A 49 19.36 -6.35 -1.70
CA PHE A 49 18.62 -5.96 -0.50
C PHE A 49 18.43 -7.10 0.50
N LEU A 50 18.67 -8.34 0.09
CA LEU A 50 18.65 -9.53 0.98
C LEU A 50 19.84 -9.57 1.96
N SER A 51 20.81 -8.70 1.80
CA SER A 51 21.89 -8.53 2.80
C SER A 51 21.37 -7.98 4.13
N ASN A 52 20.20 -7.36 4.15
CA ASN A 52 19.53 -6.89 5.36
C ASN A 52 18.69 -8.02 5.96
N GLU A 53 19.01 -8.41 7.20
CA GLU A 53 18.32 -9.49 7.92
C GLU A 53 16.83 -9.20 8.11
N SER A 54 16.46 -7.94 8.42
CA SER A 54 15.05 -7.54 8.58
C SER A 54 14.25 -7.69 7.29
N VAL A 55 14.86 -7.38 6.14
CA VAL A 55 14.24 -7.57 4.82
C VAL A 55 14.06 -9.07 4.55
N THR A 56 15.07 -9.87 4.84
CA THR A 56 15.02 -11.34 4.63
C THR A 56 13.95 -11.99 5.49
N GLU A 57 13.83 -11.62 6.76
CA GLU A 57 12.80 -12.14 7.68
C GLU A 57 11.38 -11.71 7.23
N ALA A 58 11.21 -10.44 6.85
CA ALA A 58 9.94 -9.95 6.32
C ALA A 58 9.55 -10.66 5.03
N LEU A 59 10.50 -10.90 4.13
CA LEU A 59 10.27 -11.64 2.88
C LEU A 59 9.88 -13.10 3.13
N LYS A 60 10.52 -13.80 4.07
CA LYS A 60 10.14 -15.16 4.46
C LYS A 60 8.68 -15.23 4.92
N ARG A 61 8.24 -14.25 5.70
CA ARG A 61 6.86 -14.16 6.16
C ARG A 61 5.88 -13.95 5.00
N VAL A 62 6.20 -13.01 4.09
CA VAL A 62 5.40 -12.75 2.88
C VAL A 62 5.26 -14.01 2.03
N VAL A 63 6.39 -14.66 1.72
CA VAL A 63 6.44 -15.90 0.92
C VAL A 63 5.63 -17.03 1.57
N SER A 64 5.73 -17.19 2.89
CA SER A 64 5.00 -18.23 3.62
C SER A 64 3.48 -18.05 3.53
N ILE A 65 3.00 -16.82 3.76
CA ILE A 65 1.56 -16.51 3.71
C ILE A 65 1.04 -16.61 2.27
N ALA A 66 1.77 -16.08 1.29
CA ALA A 66 1.39 -16.15 -0.12
C ALA A 66 1.30 -17.59 -0.62
N ALA A 67 2.31 -18.41 -0.33
CA ALA A 67 2.34 -19.81 -0.72
C ALA A 67 1.19 -20.62 -0.10
N PHE A 68 0.88 -20.37 1.17
CA PHE A 68 -0.26 -21.00 1.82
C PHE A 68 -1.59 -20.57 1.20
N LEU A 69 -1.79 -19.26 1.03
CA LEU A 69 -2.98 -18.66 0.43
C LEU A 69 -3.27 -19.26 -0.95
N HIS A 70 -2.26 -19.35 -1.81
CA HIS A 70 -2.38 -19.95 -3.14
C HIS A 70 -2.63 -21.47 -3.11
N SER A 71 -2.24 -22.14 -2.02
CA SER A 71 -2.44 -23.59 -1.87
C SER A 71 -3.82 -23.95 -1.31
N ILE A 72 -4.52 -23.04 -0.61
CA ILE A 72 -5.81 -23.32 0.05
C ILE A 72 -6.82 -24.03 -0.88
N PRO A 73 -7.04 -23.60 -2.15
CA PRO A 73 -8.03 -24.24 -3.02
C PRO A 73 -7.72 -25.69 -3.37
N SER A 74 -6.49 -26.14 -3.15
CA SER A 74 -6.04 -27.51 -3.47
C SER A 74 -5.80 -28.39 -2.25
N LEU A 75 -5.86 -27.84 -1.03
CA LEU A 75 -5.51 -28.59 0.18
C LEU A 75 -6.52 -29.69 0.55
N ASP A 76 -7.78 -29.54 0.15
CA ASP A 76 -8.87 -30.49 0.41
C ASP A 76 -9.22 -31.36 -0.82
N LEU A 77 -8.57 -31.09 -1.97
CA LEU A 77 -8.83 -31.80 -3.20
C LEU A 77 -7.96 -33.06 -3.33
N VAL A 78 -8.61 -34.20 -3.61
CA VAL A 78 -7.97 -35.47 -3.93
C VAL A 78 -8.26 -35.81 -5.38
N ILE A 79 -7.21 -36.14 -6.14
CA ILE A 79 -7.38 -36.69 -7.50
C ILE A 79 -7.73 -38.16 -7.40
N THR A 80 -8.90 -38.54 -7.92
CA THR A 80 -9.36 -39.89 -8.02
C THR A 80 -9.36 -40.36 -9.48
N PRO A 81 -9.39 -41.68 -9.79
CA PRO A 81 -9.46 -42.15 -11.17
C PRO A 81 -10.66 -41.61 -11.97
N THR A 82 -11.71 -41.16 -11.28
CA THR A 82 -12.95 -40.64 -11.88
C THR A 82 -13.09 -39.12 -11.81
N GLY A 83 -12.09 -38.39 -11.27
CA GLY A 83 -12.11 -36.91 -11.18
C GLY A 83 -11.62 -36.42 -9.82
N PHE A 84 -12.09 -35.23 -9.43
CA PHE A 84 -11.75 -34.63 -8.14
C PHE A 84 -12.69 -35.10 -7.04
N GLY A 85 -12.15 -35.43 -5.88
CA GLY A 85 -12.88 -35.75 -4.65
C GLY A 85 -12.47 -34.80 -3.52
N VAL A 86 -13.23 -34.82 -2.43
CA VAL A 86 -12.95 -34.09 -1.19
C VAL A 86 -12.64 -35.09 -0.09
N VAL A 87 -11.61 -34.80 0.71
CA VAL A 87 -11.28 -35.67 1.86
C VAL A 87 -12.38 -35.54 2.91
N SER A 88 -13.08 -36.67 3.14
CA SER A 88 -14.05 -36.81 4.23
C SER A 88 -13.74 -38.07 4.98
N THR A 89 -13.56 -37.96 6.29
CA THR A 89 -13.39 -39.15 7.19
C THR A 89 -14.51 -39.15 8.21
N GLN A 90 -14.65 -40.24 8.96
CA GLN A 90 -15.65 -40.34 10.03
C GLN A 90 -15.45 -39.30 11.16
N GLU A 91 -14.22 -38.78 11.29
CA GLU A 91 -13.85 -37.84 12.35
C GLU A 91 -13.76 -36.37 11.86
N VAL A 92 -13.61 -36.12 10.54
CA VAL A 92 -13.39 -34.78 9.97
C VAL A 92 -14.29 -34.59 8.77
N ALA A 93 -15.20 -33.61 8.88
CA ALA A 93 -16.00 -33.13 7.76
C ALA A 93 -15.29 -31.97 7.06
N PRO A 94 -15.48 -31.80 5.73
CA PRO A 94 -14.97 -30.63 5.00
C PRO A 94 -15.47 -29.33 5.63
N ALA A 95 -14.60 -28.32 5.66
CA ALA A 95 -15.01 -26.99 6.11
C ALA A 95 -16.07 -26.39 5.18
N SER A 96 -17.02 -25.63 5.72
CA SER A 96 -17.97 -24.93 4.88
C SER A 96 -17.26 -23.89 4.01
N ARG A 97 -17.78 -23.67 2.81
CA ARG A 97 -17.24 -22.67 1.86
C ARG A 97 -17.12 -21.28 2.49
N GLU A 98 -18.07 -20.90 3.32
CA GLU A 98 -18.07 -19.60 4.03
C GLU A 98 -16.88 -19.46 4.97
N ARG A 99 -16.51 -20.53 5.70
CA ARG A 99 -15.35 -20.53 6.60
C ARG A 99 -14.05 -20.47 5.82
N VAL A 100 -13.97 -21.19 4.70
CA VAL A 100 -12.78 -21.16 3.82
C VAL A 100 -12.62 -19.77 3.21
N ASN A 101 -13.69 -19.15 2.70
CA ASN A 101 -13.66 -17.80 2.16
C ASN A 101 -13.24 -16.77 3.24
N ALA A 102 -13.81 -16.85 4.45
CA ALA A 102 -13.43 -15.96 5.55
C ALA A 102 -11.95 -16.10 5.94
N LEU A 103 -11.40 -17.31 5.91
CA LEU A 103 -9.97 -17.54 6.12
C LEU A 103 -9.14 -16.95 4.99
N GLN A 104 -9.56 -17.11 3.73
CA GLN A 104 -8.87 -16.52 2.58
C GLN A 104 -8.86 -14.98 2.63
N ASP A 105 -9.98 -14.35 2.97
CA ASP A 105 -10.07 -12.89 3.13
C ASP A 105 -9.14 -12.40 4.24
N GLN A 106 -9.14 -13.08 5.39
CA GLN A 106 -8.25 -12.76 6.51
C GLN A 106 -6.78 -12.88 6.11
N LEU A 107 -6.40 -13.98 5.46
CA LEU A 107 -5.02 -14.22 5.03
C LEU A 107 -4.59 -13.26 3.92
N SER A 108 -5.50 -12.86 3.03
CA SER A 108 -5.22 -11.89 1.99
C SER A 108 -4.89 -10.51 2.58
N LEU A 109 -5.65 -10.07 3.59
CA LEU A 109 -5.33 -8.82 4.29
C LEU A 109 -4.04 -8.93 5.11
N GLU A 110 -3.78 -10.07 5.77
CA GLU A 110 -2.52 -10.29 6.48
C GLU A 110 -1.33 -10.32 5.50
N TYR A 111 -1.49 -10.91 4.34
CA TYR A 111 -0.50 -10.84 3.26
C TYR A 111 -0.20 -9.38 2.88
N ARG A 112 -1.22 -8.53 2.68
CA ARG A 112 -1.03 -7.10 2.39
C ARG A 112 -0.31 -6.36 3.51
N ARG A 113 -0.61 -6.68 4.77
CA ARG A 113 0.12 -6.12 5.92
C ARG A 113 1.59 -6.53 5.91
N CYS A 114 1.86 -7.79 5.59
CA CYS A 114 3.24 -8.28 5.49
C CYS A 114 4.01 -7.63 4.34
N ILE A 115 3.35 -7.37 3.19
CA ILE A 115 3.93 -6.58 2.10
C ILE A 115 4.26 -5.16 2.59
N GLY A 116 3.36 -4.49 3.31
CA GLY A 116 3.62 -3.18 3.90
C GLY A 116 4.86 -3.18 4.80
N LYS A 117 4.97 -4.16 5.70
CA LYS A 117 6.13 -4.32 6.59
C LYS A 117 7.43 -4.61 5.83
N LEU A 118 7.37 -5.42 4.77
CA LEU A 118 8.52 -5.65 3.89
C LEU A 118 8.96 -4.34 3.21
N ILE A 119 8.02 -3.55 2.70
CA ILE A 119 8.29 -2.24 2.12
C ILE A 119 8.94 -1.32 3.16
N ASP A 120 8.43 -1.27 4.39
CA ASP A 120 9.01 -0.45 5.46
C ASP A 120 10.45 -0.87 5.82
N CYS A 121 10.77 -2.17 5.75
CA CYS A 121 12.15 -2.67 5.91
C CYS A 121 13.07 -2.31 4.73
N LEU A 122 12.51 -2.16 3.52
CA LEU A 122 13.25 -1.81 2.29
C LEU A 122 13.51 -0.32 2.17
N ARG A 123 12.70 0.53 2.79
CA ARG A 123 12.83 1.98 2.67
C ARG A 123 14.22 2.46 3.07
N GLY A 124 14.83 3.26 2.22
CA GLY A 124 16.19 3.81 2.38
C GLY A 124 16.68 4.39 1.06
N GLU A 125 17.83 5.07 1.08
CA GLU A 125 18.35 5.79 -0.10
C GLU A 125 18.49 4.89 -1.33
N ASP A 126 19.09 3.70 -1.17
CA ASP A 126 19.35 2.79 -2.29
C ASP A 126 18.10 2.20 -2.93
N TRP A 127 17.10 1.85 -2.12
CA TRP A 127 15.85 1.28 -2.63
C TRP A 127 14.87 2.38 -3.04
N GLY A 128 14.78 3.45 -2.25
CA GLY A 128 13.79 4.51 -2.40
C GLY A 128 13.83 5.25 -3.75
N ILE A 129 14.98 5.27 -4.41
CA ILE A 129 15.15 5.87 -5.75
C ILE A 129 14.79 4.93 -6.90
N THR A 130 14.54 3.66 -6.64
CA THR A 130 14.24 2.65 -7.68
C THR A 130 12.83 2.83 -8.24
N ASP A 131 12.61 2.35 -9.47
CA ASP A 131 11.27 2.33 -10.06
C ASP A 131 10.33 1.38 -9.31
N VAL A 132 10.86 0.31 -8.71
CA VAL A 132 10.08 -0.58 -7.85
C VAL A 132 9.55 0.17 -6.62
N ALA A 133 10.37 1.00 -5.97
CA ALA A 133 9.93 1.82 -4.84
C ALA A 133 8.80 2.77 -5.22
N LYS A 134 8.87 3.42 -6.40
CA LYS A 134 7.79 4.28 -6.92
C LYS A 134 6.50 3.51 -7.14
N LEU A 135 6.59 2.27 -7.65
CA LEU A 135 5.43 1.40 -7.83
C LEU A 135 4.85 0.87 -6.52
N ARG A 136 5.67 0.69 -5.47
CA ARG A 136 5.21 0.17 -4.16
C ARG A 136 4.72 1.26 -3.22
N ILE A 137 5.25 2.47 -3.35
CA ILE A 137 4.80 3.67 -2.62
C ILE A 137 4.37 4.73 -3.66
N PRO A 138 3.23 4.52 -4.35
CA PRO A 138 2.74 5.46 -5.36
C PRO A 138 2.03 6.65 -4.74
N THR A 139 1.48 6.51 -3.53
CA THR A 139 0.72 7.53 -2.80
C THR A 139 1.13 7.55 -1.33
N LEU A 140 0.67 8.56 -0.59
CA LEU A 140 0.94 8.70 0.85
C LEU A 140 0.25 7.64 1.72
N LEU A 141 -0.78 6.94 1.20
CA LEU A 141 -1.46 5.80 1.85
C LEU A 141 -1.12 4.51 1.10
N TYR A 142 0.03 3.90 1.39
CA TYR A 142 0.59 2.79 0.63
C TYR A 142 0.51 1.42 1.33
N SER A 143 0.08 1.35 2.59
CA SER A 143 -0.02 0.09 3.33
C SER A 143 -1.32 0.01 4.14
N VAL A 144 -1.75 -1.23 4.44
CA VAL A 144 -2.95 -1.49 5.25
C VAL A 144 -2.79 -0.94 6.66
N ASP A 145 -1.62 -1.14 7.28
CA ASP A 145 -1.36 -0.67 8.65
C ASP A 145 -1.45 0.87 8.72
N LEU A 146 -0.91 1.56 7.70
CA LEU A 146 -1.02 3.01 7.61
C LEU A 146 -2.48 3.47 7.40
N CYS A 147 -3.25 2.76 6.59
CA CYS A 147 -4.68 3.03 6.43
C CYS A 147 -5.45 2.83 7.75
N ASP A 148 -5.14 1.75 8.49
CA ASP A 148 -5.73 1.46 9.80
C ASP A 148 -5.46 2.58 10.83
N GLU A 149 -4.24 3.17 10.84
CA GLU A 149 -3.87 4.31 11.69
C GLU A 149 -4.75 5.54 11.42
N TYR A 150 -5.18 5.73 10.19
CA TYR A 150 -6.08 6.81 9.78
C TYR A 150 -7.56 6.43 9.82
N GLY A 151 -7.90 5.27 10.38
CA GLY A 151 -9.27 4.82 10.62
C GLY A 151 -9.94 4.13 9.42
N LEU A 152 -9.23 3.90 8.34
CA LEU A 152 -9.70 3.10 7.20
C LEU A 152 -9.49 1.62 7.50
N LYS A 153 -10.60 0.86 7.63
CA LYS A 153 -10.55 -0.58 7.93
C LYS A 153 -11.18 -1.37 6.81
N TYR A 154 -10.54 -2.45 6.44
CA TYR A 154 -10.96 -3.31 5.34
C TYR A 154 -11.30 -4.71 5.85
N LYS A 155 -12.31 -5.33 5.24
CA LYS A 155 -12.74 -6.69 5.54
C LYS A 155 -12.22 -7.69 4.52
N SER A 156 -11.86 -7.22 3.32
CA SER A 156 -11.36 -8.05 2.23
C SER A 156 -10.26 -7.35 1.44
N ASP A 157 -9.52 -8.13 0.65
CA ASP A 157 -8.52 -7.61 -0.30
C ASP A 157 -9.17 -6.72 -1.38
N GLU A 158 -10.42 -7.03 -1.77
CA GLU A 158 -11.16 -6.24 -2.76
C GLU A 158 -11.47 -4.82 -2.25
N GLU A 159 -11.92 -4.71 -0.99
CA GLU A 159 -12.13 -3.40 -0.36
C GLU A 159 -10.83 -2.59 -0.31
N TYR A 160 -9.72 -3.23 0.07
CA TYR A 160 -8.41 -2.57 0.11
C TYR A 160 -7.94 -2.12 -1.29
N ASN A 161 -8.06 -2.97 -2.31
CA ASN A 161 -7.69 -2.62 -3.67
C ASN A 161 -8.56 -1.46 -4.22
N THR A 162 -9.85 -1.45 -3.93
CA THR A 162 -10.75 -0.32 -4.26
C THR A 162 -10.29 0.97 -3.59
N SER A 163 -9.90 0.90 -2.33
CA SER A 163 -9.35 2.03 -1.58
C SER A 163 -8.04 2.57 -2.21
N LEU A 164 -7.15 1.70 -2.66
CA LEU A 164 -5.91 2.12 -3.34
C LEU A 164 -6.19 2.87 -4.65
N VAL A 165 -7.18 2.40 -5.44
CA VAL A 165 -7.59 3.09 -6.67
C VAL A 165 -8.15 4.47 -6.36
N ASN A 166 -9.00 4.58 -5.34
CA ASN A 166 -9.57 5.87 -4.90
C ASN A 166 -8.49 6.82 -4.35
N ALA A 167 -7.52 6.28 -3.60
CA ALA A 167 -6.38 7.05 -3.13
C ALA A 167 -5.55 7.61 -4.29
N ALA A 168 -5.28 6.78 -5.30
CA ALA A 168 -4.54 7.21 -6.49
C ALA A 168 -5.29 8.29 -7.28
N ALA A 169 -6.61 8.14 -7.46
CA ALA A 169 -7.43 9.17 -8.12
C ALA A 169 -7.42 10.51 -7.34
N THR A 170 -7.50 10.46 -6.02
CA THR A 170 -7.44 11.66 -5.17
C THR A 170 -6.03 12.27 -5.17
N ASP A 171 -4.98 11.44 -5.20
CA ASP A 171 -3.59 11.90 -5.30
C ASP A 171 -3.37 12.77 -6.54
N LEU A 172 -3.92 12.36 -7.69
CA LEU A 172 -3.86 13.16 -8.93
C LEU A 172 -4.49 14.55 -8.74
N LEU A 173 -5.66 14.64 -8.07
CA LEU A 173 -6.29 15.93 -7.78
C LEU A 173 -5.47 16.77 -6.80
N LEU A 174 -4.82 16.15 -5.84
CA LEU A 174 -3.94 16.86 -4.90
C LEU A 174 -2.68 17.40 -5.59
N ARG A 175 -2.14 16.70 -6.59
CA ARG A 175 -1.01 17.15 -7.40
C ARG A 175 -1.31 18.43 -8.18
N ASP A 176 -2.54 18.59 -8.66
CA ASP A 176 -2.98 19.86 -9.28
C ASP A 176 -2.92 21.04 -8.30
N VAL A 177 -3.08 20.79 -7.00
CA VAL A 177 -3.12 21.83 -5.96
C VAL A 177 -1.77 22.12 -5.33
N ILE A 178 -0.92 21.10 -5.11
CA ILE A 178 0.37 21.28 -4.43
C ILE A 178 1.58 21.13 -5.35
N SER A 179 1.40 20.80 -6.62
CA SER A 179 2.30 20.42 -7.70
C SER A 179 2.78 18.97 -7.66
N ASP A 180 3.07 18.46 -8.87
CA ASP A 180 3.68 17.14 -9.07
C ASP A 180 5.07 17.07 -8.42
N GLU A 181 5.88 18.10 -8.62
CA GLU A 181 7.25 18.16 -8.14
C GLU A 181 7.30 18.12 -6.61
N TYR A 182 6.42 18.86 -5.94
CA TYR A 182 6.38 18.88 -4.48
C TYR A 182 5.82 17.57 -3.90
N MET A 183 4.78 16.99 -4.52
CA MET A 183 4.28 15.67 -4.12
C MET A 183 5.36 14.60 -4.28
N GLU A 184 6.11 14.63 -5.40
CA GLU A 184 7.19 13.65 -5.63
C GLU A 184 8.38 13.86 -4.68
N GLU A 185 8.67 15.08 -4.27
CA GLU A 185 9.64 15.39 -3.21
C GLU A 185 9.22 14.71 -1.89
N LEU A 186 7.95 14.85 -1.48
CA LEU A 186 7.42 14.22 -0.27
C LEU A 186 7.48 12.69 -0.35
N LEU A 187 7.07 12.12 -1.48
CA LEU A 187 7.08 10.67 -1.70
C LEU A 187 8.51 10.11 -1.74
N THR A 188 9.44 10.84 -2.36
CA THR A 188 10.85 10.45 -2.41
C THR A 188 11.45 10.44 -0.99
N ASP A 189 11.16 11.46 -0.20
CA ASP A 189 11.63 11.50 1.19
C ASP A 189 11.06 10.32 2.03
N ILE A 190 9.80 9.96 1.81
CA ILE A 190 9.19 8.79 2.45
C ILE A 190 9.88 7.49 2.00
N ARG A 191 10.10 7.28 0.69
CA ARG A 191 10.76 6.08 0.15
C ARG A 191 12.19 5.94 0.64
N CYS A 192 12.91 7.07 0.73
CA CYS A 192 14.32 7.10 1.15
C CYS A 192 14.54 7.21 2.66
N CYS A 193 13.48 7.30 3.47
CA CYS A 193 13.58 7.61 4.90
C CYS A 193 14.42 8.86 5.20
N GLY A 194 14.33 9.88 4.32
CA GLY A 194 15.18 11.07 4.39
C GLY A 194 14.91 11.97 5.58
N GLY A 195 13.69 11.95 6.11
CA GLY A 195 13.27 12.72 7.28
C GLY A 195 13.29 14.25 7.07
N LYS A 196 13.31 14.72 5.82
CA LYS A 196 13.32 16.14 5.45
C LYS A 196 11.92 16.69 5.23
N ALA A 197 10.98 15.84 4.81
CA ALA A 197 9.62 16.24 4.53
C ALA A 197 8.89 16.68 5.81
N ASP A 198 8.07 17.70 5.68
CA ASP A 198 7.28 18.21 6.81
C ASP A 198 6.17 17.20 7.18
N VAL A 199 6.32 16.60 8.35
CA VAL A 199 5.37 15.62 8.90
C VAL A 199 3.94 16.18 8.98
N ASN A 200 3.78 17.49 9.25
CA ASN A 200 2.47 18.13 9.30
C ASN A 200 1.81 18.19 7.92
N ILE A 201 2.59 18.46 6.86
CA ILE A 201 2.08 18.43 5.46
C ILE A 201 1.68 17.01 5.09
N ILE A 202 2.54 16.00 5.35
CA ILE A 202 2.24 14.60 5.09
C ILE A 202 0.95 14.17 5.80
N HIS A 203 0.82 14.51 7.08
CA HIS A 203 -0.37 14.19 7.88
C HIS A 203 -1.64 14.80 7.28
N ARG A 204 -1.60 16.10 6.90
CA ARG A 204 -2.75 16.78 6.28
C ARG A 204 -3.14 16.16 4.94
N LEU A 205 -2.16 15.83 4.10
CA LEU A 205 -2.42 15.16 2.83
C LEU A 205 -3.04 13.76 3.03
N ARG A 206 -2.55 12.98 4.00
CA ARG A 206 -3.16 11.69 4.35
C ARG A 206 -4.60 11.85 4.82
N LEU A 207 -4.90 12.86 5.64
CA LEU A 207 -6.29 13.15 6.05
C LEU A 207 -7.17 13.52 4.85
N LEU A 208 -6.67 14.27 3.87
CA LEU A 208 -7.41 14.58 2.65
C LEU A 208 -7.74 13.32 1.84
N LEU A 209 -6.77 12.40 1.70
CA LEU A 209 -7.00 11.10 1.07
C LEU A 209 -8.11 10.30 1.80
N VAL A 210 -8.11 10.32 3.13
CA VAL A 210 -9.13 9.64 3.94
C VAL A 210 -10.49 10.32 3.81
N PHE A 211 -10.57 11.65 3.85
CA PHE A 211 -11.83 12.37 3.69
C PHE A 211 -12.49 12.12 2.33
N ALA A 212 -11.68 12.04 1.27
CA ALA A 212 -12.17 11.69 -0.05
C ALA A 212 -12.74 10.26 -0.08
N GLN A 213 -12.03 9.29 0.50
CA GLN A 213 -12.48 7.90 0.56
C GLN A 213 -13.74 7.69 1.41
N THR A 214 -13.92 8.50 2.44
CA THR A 214 -15.10 8.44 3.33
C THR A 214 -16.24 9.36 2.87
N ASN A 215 -16.13 9.94 1.67
CA ASN A 215 -17.11 10.89 1.11
C ASN A 215 -17.41 12.08 2.04
N ASN A 216 -16.41 12.51 2.83
CA ASN A 216 -16.56 13.65 3.72
C ASN A 216 -16.15 14.96 3.00
N GLU A 217 -16.95 15.40 2.05
CA GLU A 217 -16.68 16.56 1.19
C GLU A 217 -16.43 17.85 2.00
N LYS A 218 -17.17 18.05 3.10
CA LYS A 218 -17.00 19.22 3.96
C LYS A 218 -15.62 19.26 4.61
N ALA A 219 -15.18 18.13 5.20
CA ALA A 219 -13.86 18.04 5.81
C ALA A 219 -12.74 18.12 4.75
N TYR A 220 -12.95 17.49 3.59
CA TYR A 220 -12.02 17.58 2.45
C TYR A 220 -11.82 19.02 2.00
N SER A 221 -12.91 19.75 1.68
CA SER A 221 -12.84 21.14 1.21
C SER A 221 -12.25 22.10 2.24
N GLN A 222 -12.54 21.87 3.54
CA GLN A 222 -11.96 22.67 4.62
C GLN A 222 -10.47 22.37 4.80
N GLY A 223 -10.09 21.09 4.80
CA GLY A 223 -8.71 20.64 4.95
C GLY A 223 -7.83 21.15 3.78
N LEU A 224 -8.37 21.09 2.55
CA LEU A 224 -7.68 21.56 1.36
C LEU A 224 -7.35 23.07 1.46
N ARG A 225 -8.34 23.89 1.84
CA ARG A 225 -8.13 25.33 2.06
C ARG A 225 -7.08 25.60 3.15
N GLN A 226 -7.10 24.83 4.23
CA GLN A 226 -6.11 24.98 5.30
C GLN A 226 -4.70 24.57 4.84
N LEU A 227 -4.59 23.56 3.99
CA LEU A 227 -3.32 23.14 3.42
C LEU A 227 -2.75 24.24 2.50
N ILE A 228 -3.57 24.76 1.57
CA ILE A 228 -3.16 25.87 0.68
C ILE A 228 -2.69 27.06 1.51
N ASN A 229 -3.48 27.52 2.49
CA ASN A 229 -3.10 28.63 3.35
C ASN A 229 -1.78 28.38 4.10
N LEU A 230 -1.53 27.14 4.54
CA LEU A 230 -0.28 26.78 5.21
C LEU A 230 0.92 26.91 4.25
N LEU A 231 0.77 26.42 3.01
CA LEU A 231 1.82 26.51 1.99
C LEU A 231 2.10 27.96 1.60
N GLU A 232 1.04 28.75 1.30
CA GLU A 232 1.15 30.15 0.90
C GLU A 232 1.77 31.04 1.99
N ASN A 233 1.48 30.78 3.26
CA ASN A 233 2.06 31.55 4.37
C ASN A 233 3.51 31.15 4.69
N ASN A 234 4.06 30.11 4.06
CA ASN A 234 5.40 29.59 4.37
C ASN A 234 6.21 29.27 3.10
N LEU A 235 6.12 30.09 2.06
CA LEU A 235 6.78 29.88 0.76
C LEU A 235 8.30 29.72 0.86
N THR A 236 8.94 30.37 1.81
CA THR A 236 10.39 30.25 2.06
C THR A 236 10.78 28.86 2.56
N LYS A 237 9.84 28.14 3.19
CA LYS A 237 10.03 26.77 3.66
C LYS A 237 9.70 25.74 2.58
N TYR A 238 8.66 25.99 1.78
CA TYR A 238 8.16 25.10 0.72
C TYR A 238 8.56 25.59 -0.66
N THR A 239 9.88 25.65 -0.90
CA THR A 239 10.46 26.28 -2.09
C THR A 239 10.07 25.58 -3.39
N THR A 240 9.94 24.25 -3.41
CA THR A 240 9.49 23.48 -4.56
C THR A 240 8.05 23.84 -4.93
N TYR A 241 7.16 23.92 -3.94
CA TYR A 241 5.79 24.40 -4.14
C TYR A 241 5.79 25.88 -4.64
N ALA A 242 6.56 26.74 -4.00
CA ALA A 242 6.62 28.17 -4.35
C ALA A 242 7.07 28.43 -5.80
N ALA A 243 7.90 27.54 -6.36
CA ALA A 243 8.36 27.61 -7.75
C ALA A 243 7.38 27.00 -8.76
N SER A 244 6.29 26.38 -8.31
CA SER A 244 5.38 25.60 -9.14
C SER A 244 4.28 26.41 -9.81
N THR A 245 3.67 25.83 -10.86
CA THR A 245 2.46 26.36 -11.48
C THR A 245 1.24 26.29 -10.55
N ALA A 246 1.20 25.30 -9.64
CA ALA A 246 0.15 25.15 -8.64
C ALA A 246 0.07 26.39 -7.72
N HIS A 247 1.22 26.89 -7.22
CA HIS A 247 1.27 28.14 -6.46
C HIS A 247 0.69 29.32 -7.26
N ASN A 248 1.10 29.48 -8.53
CA ASN A 248 0.58 30.55 -9.37
C ASN A 248 -0.94 30.44 -9.59
N ASN A 249 -1.48 29.24 -9.75
CA ASN A 249 -2.91 28.99 -9.92
C ASN A 249 -3.69 29.28 -8.63
N ASN A 250 -3.15 28.89 -7.47
CA ASN A 250 -3.78 29.10 -6.16
C ASN A 250 -3.81 30.58 -5.75
N THR A 251 -2.86 31.39 -6.24
CA THR A 251 -2.75 32.83 -5.96
C THR A 251 -3.32 33.68 -7.05
N TYR A 252 -3.79 33.11 -8.17
CA TYR A 252 -4.33 33.86 -9.28
C TYR A 252 -5.54 34.71 -8.83
N VAL A 253 -5.39 36.03 -8.86
CA VAL A 253 -6.47 36.99 -8.71
C VAL A 253 -6.95 37.36 -10.09
N GLY A 254 -8.15 36.95 -10.47
CA GLY A 254 -8.74 37.33 -11.75
C GLY A 254 -8.76 38.84 -11.95
N PHE A 255 -8.80 39.26 -13.20
CA PHE A 255 -8.82 40.69 -13.54
C PHE A 255 -9.95 41.38 -12.78
N GLN A 256 -9.61 42.37 -11.95
CA GLN A 256 -10.58 43.19 -11.24
C GLN A 256 -10.68 44.56 -11.95
N ASN A 257 -11.90 44.92 -12.38
CA ASN A 257 -12.17 46.26 -12.88
C ASN A 257 -12.02 47.29 -11.74
N THR A 258 -11.05 48.17 -11.85
CA THR A 258 -10.86 49.31 -10.93
C THR A 258 -11.41 50.60 -11.57
N LYS A 259 -11.63 51.63 -10.77
CA LYS A 259 -12.10 52.94 -11.28
C LYS A 259 -11.15 53.55 -12.32
N ASP A 260 -9.87 53.13 -12.30
CA ASP A 260 -8.84 53.62 -13.20
C ASP A 260 -8.60 52.68 -14.41
N SER A 261 -9.38 51.60 -14.52
CA SER A 261 -9.27 50.63 -15.62
C SER A 261 -9.67 51.29 -16.94
N LYS A 262 -8.75 51.30 -17.93
CA LYS A 262 -8.99 51.87 -19.26
C LYS A 262 -9.94 51.07 -20.13
N ALA A 263 -10.24 49.80 -19.72
CA ALA A 263 -11.20 48.92 -20.36
C ALA A 263 -11.92 48.08 -19.28
N PHE A 264 -13.20 47.78 -19.49
CA PHE A 264 -13.96 46.89 -18.63
C PHE A 264 -14.05 45.52 -19.28
N VAL A 265 -13.67 44.50 -18.53
CA VAL A 265 -13.85 43.09 -18.94
C VAL A 265 -15.06 42.54 -18.21
N PHE A 266 -16.07 42.06 -18.97
CA PHE A 266 -17.22 41.33 -18.43
C PHE A 266 -16.80 39.86 -18.29
N VAL A 267 -16.70 39.40 -17.04
CA VAL A 267 -16.50 37.97 -16.72
C VAL A 267 -17.90 37.44 -16.42
N GLY A 268 -18.44 36.62 -17.33
CA GLY A 268 -19.73 35.96 -17.18
C GLY A 268 -19.66 34.68 -16.39
#